data_a464675fba6a92fa492c64f3b1144e4b
#
_entry.id   a464675fba6a92fa492c64f3b1144e4b
#
_cell.length_a   1.000
_cell.length_b   1.000
_cell.length_c   1.000
_cell.angle_alpha   90.00
_cell.angle_beta   90.00
_cell.angle_gamma   90.00
#
_symmetry.space_group_name_H-M   'P 1'
#
loop_
_entity.id
_entity.type
_entity.pdbx_description
1 polymer ?
#
loop_
_entity_poly.entity_id
_entity_poly.type
_entity_poly.pdbx_seq_one_letter_code
_entity_poly.pdbx_strand_id
1 'polypeptide(L)'
;TGVGSGVIFGGKLFTGELGAGAELGHEVIRMDGEPCACGRRGCFEAYASASALVRQTKSAMIAHFESKMWELCKGSADNADGRTAFDGMRRGDETAKAVVERYLNYLAEGIANIVNVFRPQAVLIGGGISAEGEALTLPLQKMVDTKILGRGRYAPVAIRAASLGNDAGLVGAAMLAKEIQ
;
A
#
# COMPACT_ATOMS: atom_id res chain seq x y z
N THR A 1 -3.25 -10.89 0.93
CA THR A 1 -1.80 -10.67 1.13
C THR A 1 -1.58 -9.40 1.92
N GLY A 2 -0.55 -9.38 2.76
CA GLY A 2 -0.26 -8.32 3.71
C GLY A 2 0.50 -7.13 3.13
N VAL A 3 1.14 -6.34 4.03
CA VAL A 3 2.10 -5.28 3.72
C VAL A 3 3.46 -5.71 4.26
N GLY A 4 4.33 -6.20 3.37
CA GLY A 4 5.74 -6.45 3.69
C GLY A 4 6.58 -5.21 3.37
N SER A 5 7.76 -5.13 3.97
CA SER A 5 8.68 -4.03 3.74
C SER A 5 10.13 -4.47 3.80
N GLY A 6 11.00 -3.71 3.12
CA GLY A 6 12.44 -3.82 3.19
C GLY A 6 13.04 -2.41 3.25
N VAL A 7 14.00 -2.23 4.13
CA VAL A 7 14.70 -0.95 4.32
C VAL A 7 16.18 -1.12 4.00
N ILE A 8 16.71 -0.21 3.17
CA ILE A 8 18.11 -0.24 2.74
C ILE A 8 18.80 1.00 3.28
N PHE A 9 19.88 0.80 4.07
CA PHE A 9 20.76 1.84 4.56
C PHE A 9 22.19 1.64 4.04
N GLY A 10 22.73 2.67 3.38
CA GLY A 10 24.10 2.63 2.86
C GLY A 10 24.36 1.44 1.92
N GLY A 11 23.35 1.06 1.12
CA GLY A 11 23.42 -0.08 0.21
C GLY A 11 23.24 -1.46 0.87
N LYS A 12 22.94 -1.53 2.17
CA LYS A 12 22.73 -2.79 2.90
C LYS A 12 21.30 -2.92 3.38
N LEU A 13 20.77 -4.14 3.30
CA LEU A 13 19.45 -4.46 3.83
C LEU A 13 19.48 -4.35 5.37
N PHE A 14 18.54 -3.58 5.92
CA PHE A 14 18.31 -3.52 7.37
C PHE A 14 17.44 -4.71 7.79
N THR A 15 18.03 -5.59 8.58
CA THR A 15 17.33 -6.80 9.05
C THR A 15 16.90 -6.72 10.51
N GLY A 16 17.43 -5.74 11.27
CA GLY A 16 17.25 -5.71 12.71
C GLY A 16 17.98 -6.86 13.42
N GLU A 17 17.75 -7.00 14.70
CA GLU A 17 18.25 -8.15 15.45
C GLU A 17 17.50 -9.41 15.04
N LEU A 18 18.20 -10.51 14.85
CA LEU A 18 17.66 -11.83 14.46
C LEU A 18 16.89 -11.83 13.13
N GLY A 19 17.07 -10.82 12.29
CA GLY A 19 16.33 -10.73 11.03
C GLY A 19 14.85 -10.34 11.16
N ALA A 20 14.44 -9.84 12.34
CA ALA A 20 13.04 -9.53 12.67
C ALA A 20 12.70 -8.03 12.56
N GLY A 21 13.57 -7.24 11.92
CA GLY A 21 13.36 -5.81 11.72
C GLY A 21 12.53 -5.47 10.47
N ALA A 22 12.19 -4.18 10.37
CA ALA A 22 11.47 -3.58 9.23
C ALA A 22 10.05 -4.12 9.01
N GLU A 23 9.35 -4.60 10.03
CA GLU A 23 7.95 -5.02 9.97
C GLU A 23 6.98 -3.82 9.94
N LEU A 24 7.16 -2.93 8.95
CA LEU A 24 6.46 -1.64 8.86
C LEU A 24 4.97 -1.78 8.61
N GLY A 25 4.52 -2.91 8.02
CA GLY A 25 3.10 -3.23 7.88
C GLY A 25 2.36 -3.37 9.21
N HIS A 26 3.09 -3.58 10.32
CA HIS A 26 2.53 -3.72 11.65
C HIS A 26 2.63 -2.45 12.52
N GLU A 27 3.06 -1.32 11.95
CA GLU A 27 2.86 -0.01 12.57
C GLU A 27 1.37 0.28 12.75
N VAL A 28 1.00 0.81 13.92
CA VAL A 28 -0.39 1.21 14.19
C VAL A 28 -0.63 2.59 13.60
N ILE A 29 -1.45 2.67 12.55
CA ILE A 29 -1.88 3.94 11.94
C ILE A 29 -3.24 4.41 12.48
N ARG A 30 -3.97 3.54 13.18
CA ARG A 30 -5.25 3.87 13.81
C ARG A 30 -5.42 3.11 15.12
N MET A 31 -5.34 3.83 16.24
CA MET A 31 -5.55 3.23 17.56
C MET A 31 -6.95 2.58 17.61
N ASP A 32 -7.04 1.38 18.20
CA ASP A 32 -8.25 0.59 18.36
C ASP A 32 -9.00 0.31 17.03
N GLY A 33 -8.29 0.38 15.91
CA GLY A 33 -8.86 0.17 14.59
C GLY A 33 -9.14 -1.30 14.23
N GLU A 34 -9.06 -1.62 12.93
CA GLU A 34 -9.31 -2.95 12.39
C GLU A 34 -8.37 -4.02 13.00
N PRO A 35 -8.87 -5.24 13.24
CA PRO A 35 -8.02 -6.32 13.68
C PRO A 35 -6.97 -6.67 12.61
N CYS A 36 -5.77 -7.03 13.06
CA CYS A 36 -4.67 -7.49 12.21
C CYS A 36 -4.34 -8.95 12.54
N ALA A 37 -3.89 -9.69 11.53
CA ALA A 37 -3.48 -11.10 11.69
C ALA A 37 -2.33 -11.29 12.71
N CYS A 38 -1.54 -10.24 13.01
CA CYS A 38 -0.51 -10.27 14.04
C CYS A 38 -1.06 -10.25 15.49
N GLY A 39 -2.36 -10.22 15.68
CA GLY A 39 -3.03 -10.14 16.99
C GLY A 39 -3.26 -8.73 17.52
N ARG A 40 -2.67 -7.70 16.90
CA ARG A 40 -2.89 -6.28 17.24
C ARG A 40 -4.10 -5.71 16.50
N ARG A 41 -4.41 -4.45 16.80
CA ARG A 41 -5.44 -3.68 16.08
C ARG A 41 -4.84 -2.42 15.51
N GLY A 42 -5.37 -1.99 14.36
CA GLY A 42 -5.01 -0.71 13.75
C GLY A 42 -3.73 -0.69 12.94
N CYS A 43 -3.12 -1.85 12.66
CA CYS A 43 -1.91 -1.97 11.87
C CYS A 43 -2.10 -1.42 10.45
N PHE A 44 -1.06 -0.84 9.88
CA PHE A 44 -1.03 -0.34 8.51
C PHE A 44 -1.50 -1.38 7.48
N GLU A 45 -1.07 -2.63 7.62
CA GLU A 45 -1.50 -3.77 6.80
C GLU A 45 -3.02 -3.95 6.77
N ALA A 46 -3.69 -3.77 7.91
CA ALA A 46 -5.13 -3.95 8.01
C ALA A 46 -5.93 -2.95 7.17
N TYR A 47 -5.32 -1.87 6.73
CA TYR A 47 -5.94 -0.80 5.92
C TYR A 47 -5.39 -0.68 4.51
N ALA A 48 -4.10 -0.97 4.30
CA ALA A 48 -3.39 -0.67 3.06
C ALA A 48 -2.89 -1.92 2.31
N SER A 49 -3.20 -3.13 2.77
CA SER A 49 -2.92 -4.35 2.01
C SER A 49 -3.90 -4.52 0.83
N ALA A 50 -3.55 -5.36 -0.14
CA ALA A 50 -4.46 -5.74 -1.22
C ALA A 50 -5.75 -6.38 -0.68
N SER A 51 -5.65 -7.23 0.35
CA SER A 51 -6.82 -7.83 1.01
C SER A 51 -7.70 -6.77 1.69
N ALA A 52 -7.09 -5.72 2.25
CA ALA A 52 -7.84 -4.61 2.83
C ALA A 52 -8.58 -3.79 1.76
N LEU A 53 -7.95 -3.56 0.59
CA LEU A 53 -8.63 -2.90 -0.54
C LEU A 53 -9.84 -3.70 -1.01
N VAL A 54 -9.68 -5.02 -1.21
CA VAL A 54 -10.80 -5.90 -1.60
C VAL A 54 -11.93 -5.85 -0.56
N ARG A 55 -11.60 -5.92 0.73
CA ARG A 55 -12.60 -5.82 1.81
C ARG A 55 -13.34 -4.48 1.78
N GLN A 56 -12.63 -3.38 1.62
CA GLN A 56 -13.22 -2.03 1.51
C GLN A 56 -14.12 -1.91 0.28
N THR A 57 -13.69 -2.50 -0.86
CA THR A 57 -14.46 -2.55 -2.11
C THR A 57 -15.77 -3.32 -1.91
N LYS A 58 -15.72 -4.53 -1.36
CA LYS A 58 -16.91 -5.35 -1.07
C LYS A 58 -17.88 -4.61 -0.15
N SER A 59 -17.38 -4.01 0.93
CA SER A 59 -18.21 -3.25 1.87
C SER A 59 -18.88 -2.05 1.19
N ALA A 60 -18.18 -1.34 0.30
CA ALA A 60 -18.74 -0.23 -0.44
C ALA A 60 -19.81 -0.69 -1.45
N MET A 61 -19.58 -1.78 -2.17
CA MET A 61 -20.56 -2.38 -3.09
C MET A 61 -21.86 -2.73 -2.35
N ILE A 62 -21.75 -3.39 -1.20
CA ILE A 62 -22.93 -3.79 -0.40
C ILE A 62 -23.71 -2.56 0.09
N ALA A 63 -23.03 -1.46 0.41
CA ALA A 63 -23.67 -0.22 0.83
C ALA A 63 -24.26 0.60 -0.32
N HIS A 64 -23.83 0.34 -1.58
CA HIS A 64 -24.15 1.14 -2.75
C HIS A 64 -24.49 0.23 -3.94
N PHE A 65 -25.76 -0.17 -4.04
CA PHE A 65 -26.22 -1.08 -5.10
C PHE A 65 -26.22 -0.44 -6.50
N GLU A 66 -26.17 0.89 -6.58
CA GLU A 66 -26.06 1.67 -7.83
C GLU A 66 -24.63 1.70 -8.40
N SER A 67 -23.63 1.24 -7.67
CA SER A 67 -22.23 1.27 -8.08
C SER A 67 -21.98 0.38 -9.32
N LYS A 68 -21.22 0.92 -10.28
CA LYS A 68 -20.79 0.19 -11.49
C LYS A 68 -19.86 -0.98 -11.18
N MET A 69 -19.33 -1.06 -9.96
CA MET A 69 -18.51 -2.19 -9.50
C MET A 69 -19.31 -3.50 -9.51
N TRP A 70 -20.65 -3.45 -9.37
CA TRP A 70 -21.49 -4.64 -9.49
C TRP A 70 -21.44 -5.27 -10.89
N GLU A 71 -21.40 -4.45 -11.95
CA GLU A 71 -21.24 -4.94 -13.32
C GLU A 71 -19.86 -5.58 -13.51
N LEU A 72 -18.80 -4.94 -13.01
CA LEU A 72 -17.44 -5.47 -13.04
C LEU A 72 -17.32 -6.83 -12.34
N CYS A 73 -18.06 -7.00 -11.25
CA CYS A 73 -18.09 -8.22 -10.46
C CYS A 73 -19.19 -9.20 -10.89
N LYS A 74 -19.83 -9.01 -12.06
CA LYS A 74 -20.89 -9.91 -12.57
C LYS A 74 -22.01 -10.15 -11.55
N GLY A 75 -22.39 -9.12 -10.81
CA GLY A 75 -23.47 -9.16 -9.83
C GLY A 75 -23.13 -9.80 -8.49
N SER A 76 -21.87 -10.18 -8.24
CA SER A 76 -21.44 -10.73 -6.94
C SER A 76 -20.26 -9.97 -6.37
N ALA A 77 -20.41 -9.46 -5.14
CA ALA A 77 -19.31 -8.81 -4.44
C ALA A 77 -18.13 -9.77 -4.17
N ASP A 78 -18.35 -11.09 -4.18
CA ASP A 78 -17.29 -12.08 -3.98
C ASP A 78 -16.28 -12.12 -5.13
N ASN A 79 -16.67 -11.64 -6.30
CA ASN A 79 -15.78 -11.51 -7.45
C ASN A 79 -14.91 -10.24 -7.41
N ALA A 80 -15.06 -9.38 -6.39
CA ALA A 80 -14.23 -8.20 -6.24
C ALA A 80 -12.77 -8.57 -5.95
N ASP A 81 -11.87 -7.94 -6.68
CA ASP A 81 -10.42 -8.09 -6.57
C ASP A 81 -9.72 -6.73 -6.33
N GLY A 82 -8.38 -6.73 -6.35
CA GLY A 82 -7.59 -5.52 -6.13
C GLY A 82 -7.72 -4.46 -7.23
N ARG A 83 -8.29 -4.77 -8.39
CA ARG A 83 -8.49 -3.84 -9.51
C ARG A 83 -9.89 -3.24 -9.51
N THR A 84 -10.87 -3.92 -8.93
CA THR A 84 -12.29 -3.58 -9.05
C THR A 84 -12.58 -2.11 -8.73
N ALA A 85 -12.05 -1.58 -7.62
CA ALA A 85 -12.28 -0.18 -7.26
C ALA A 85 -11.60 0.81 -8.24
N PHE A 86 -10.38 0.52 -8.70
CA PHE A 86 -9.69 1.35 -9.68
C PHE A 86 -10.37 1.32 -11.05
N ASP A 87 -10.86 0.16 -11.49
CA ASP A 87 -11.62 0.01 -12.73
C ASP A 87 -12.96 0.75 -12.65
N GLY A 88 -13.66 0.66 -11.52
CA GLY A 88 -14.87 1.43 -11.27
C GLY A 88 -14.62 2.93 -11.31
N MET A 89 -13.57 3.40 -10.65
CA MET A 89 -13.16 4.81 -10.68
C MET A 89 -12.88 5.29 -12.11
N ARG A 90 -12.17 4.50 -12.92
CA ARG A 90 -11.92 4.80 -14.35
C ARG A 90 -13.19 4.89 -15.16
N ARG A 91 -14.26 4.21 -14.77
CA ARG A 91 -15.61 4.28 -15.38
C ARG A 91 -16.46 5.41 -14.82
N GLY A 92 -15.92 6.28 -13.98
CA GLY A 92 -16.63 7.39 -13.36
C GLY A 92 -17.65 6.96 -12.30
N ASP A 93 -17.32 5.93 -11.53
CA ASP A 93 -18.10 5.49 -10.37
C ASP A 93 -17.63 6.23 -9.12
N GLU A 94 -18.48 7.07 -8.54
CA GLU A 94 -18.15 7.88 -7.36
C GLU A 94 -17.94 7.00 -6.10
N THR A 95 -18.64 5.89 -5.98
CA THR A 95 -18.45 4.93 -4.88
C THR A 95 -17.06 4.29 -4.98
N ALA A 96 -16.67 3.84 -6.16
CA ALA A 96 -15.36 3.26 -6.40
C ALA A 96 -14.24 4.29 -6.17
N LYS A 97 -14.44 5.54 -6.62
CA LYS A 97 -13.52 6.64 -6.37
C LYS A 97 -13.33 6.89 -4.87
N ALA A 98 -14.41 6.91 -4.09
CA ALA A 98 -14.34 7.07 -2.64
C ALA A 98 -13.57 5.91 -1.96
N VAL A 99 -13.69 4.69 -2.46
CA VAL A 99 -12.89 3.54 -1.99
C VAL A 99 -11.41 3.75 -2.28
N VAL A 100 -11.05 4.13 -3.52
CA VAL A 100 -9.66 4.38 -3.92
C VAL A 100 -9.05 5.53 -3.10
N GLU A 101 -9.75 6.64 -2.95
CA GLU A 101 -9.28 7.79 -2.15
C GLU A 101 -9.05 7.41 -0.69
N ARG A 102 -9.95 6.64 -0.08
CA ARG A 102 -9.79 6.13 1.28
C ARG A 102 -8.57 5.22 1.41
N TYR A 103 -8.40 4.28 0.48
CA TYR A 103 -7.26 3.38 0.43
C TYR A 103 -5.94 4.15 0.30
N LEU A 104 -5.88 5.12 -0.62
CA LEU A 104 -4.71 5.98 -0.80
C LEU A 104 -4.39 6.81 0.44
N ASN A 105 -5.40 7.29 1.17
CA ASN A 105 -5.18 8.00 2.43
C ASN A 105 -4.53 7.10 3.49
N TYR A 106 -4.96 5.86 3.65
CA TYR A 106 -4.31 4.91 4.57
C TYR A 106 -2.90 4.59 4.13
N LEU A 107 -2.69 4.38 2.83
CA LEU A 107 -1.37 4.12 2.27
C LEU A 107 -0.43 5.32 2.49
N ALA A 108 -0.92 6.53 2.27
CA ALA A 108 -0.17 7.76 2.51
C ALA A 108 0.19 7.97 3.99
N GLU A 109 -0.70 7.60 4.92
CA GLU A 109 -0.44 7.70 6.37
C GLU A 109 0.73 6.80 6.78
N GLY A 110 0.69 5.52 6.42
CA GLY A 110 1.77 4.59 6.74
C GLY A 110 3.10 5.01 6.10
N ILE A 111 3.07 5.42 4.81
CA ILE A 111 4.28 5.89 4.13
C ILE A 111 4.81 7.17 4.78
N ALA A 112 3.96 8.11 5.19
CA ALA A 112 4.39 9.33 5.85
C ALA A 112 5.09 9.04 7.18
N ASN A 113 4.59 8.08 7.97
CA ASN A 113 5.24 7.61 9.20
C ASN A 113 6.64 7.06 8.89
N ILE A 114 6.75 6.19 7.88
CA ILE A 114 8.03 5.63 7.42
C ILE A 114 9.00 6.74 6.99
N VAL A 115 8.51 7.71 6.20
CA VAL A 115 9.32 8.85 5.75
C VAL A 115 9.77 9.72 6.93
N ASN A 116 8.90 9.97 7.90
CA ASN A 116 9.24 10.77 9.08
C ASN A 116 10.28 10.08 9.99
N VAL A 117 10.32 8.74 10.01
CA VAL A 117 11.30 7.96 10.79
C VAL A 117 12.63 7.81 10.06
N PHE A 118 12.60 7.41 8.78
CA PHE A 118 13.80 6.98 8.05
C PHE A 118 14.31 8.00 7.03
N ARG A 119 13.48 8.91 6.56
CA ARG A 119 13.77 9.89 5.51
C ARG A 119 14.51 9.28 4.30
N PRO A 120 13.99 8.24 3.65
CA PRO A 120 14.65 7.60 2.53
C PRO A 120 14.67 8.52 1.30
N GLN A 121 15.54 8.26 0.33
CA GLN A 121 15.52 8.95 -0.98
C GLN A 121 14.27 8.60 -1.79
N ALA A 122 13.80 7.35 -1.67
CA ALA A 122 12.61 6.88 -2.37
C ALA A 122 11.88 5.80 -1.56
N VAL A 123 10.57 5.70 -1.78
CA VAL A 123 9.73 4.58 -1.38
C VAL A 123 9.26 3.88 -2.65
N LEU A 124 9.57 2.59 -2.78
CA LEU A 124 9.15 1.78 -3.90
C LEU A 124 7.93 0.93 -3.50
N ILE A 125 6.85 1.03 -4.24
CA ILE A 125 5.64 0.27 -4.02
C ILE A 125 5.63 -0.93 -4.96
N GLY A 126 5.69 -2.13 -4.38
CA GLY A 126 5.64 -3.39 -5.11
C GLY A 126 4.31 -4.12 -4.97
N GLY A 127 4.27 -5.35 -5.48
CA GLY A 127 3.08 -6.19 -5.48
C GLY A 127 2.05 -5.79 -6.55
N GLY A 128 0.91 -6.47 -6.57
CA GLY A 128 -0.09 -6.30 -7.62
C GLY A 128 -0.63 -4.88 -7.78
N ILE A 129 -0.67 -4.10 -6.69
CA ILE A 129 -1.15 -2.70 -6.71
C ILE A 129 -0.22 -1.77 -7.51
N SER A 130 1.06 -2.09 -7.65
CA SER A 130 2.00 -1.28 -8.42
C SER A 130 1.66 -1.22 -9.92
N ALA A 131 0.86 -2.18 -10.42
CA ALA A 131 0.36 -2.18 -11.78
C ALA A 131 -0.58 -1.01 -12.11
N GLU A 132 -1.13 -0.33 -11.08
CA GLU A 132 -1.93 0.89 -11.25
C GLU A 132 -1.08 2.10 -11.70
N GLY A 133 0.25 2.01 -11.61
CA GLY A 133 1.18 2.98 -12.15
C GLY A 133 0.96 4.38 -11.60
N GLU A 134 0.80 5.35 -12.51
CA GLU A 134 0.61 6.77 -12.15
C GLU A 134 -0.73 7.03 -11.47
N ALA A 135 -1.76 6.23 -11.72
CA ALA A 135 -3.05 6.34 -11.01
C ALA A 135 -2.90 6.09 -9.50
N LEU A 136 -1.89 5.32 -9.10
CA LEU A 136 -1.50 5.11 -7.70
C LEU A 136 -0.49 6.17 -7.24
N THR A 137 0.63 6.31 -7.95
CA THR A 137 1.80 7.03 -7.43
C THR A 137 1.65 8.54 -7.42
N LEU A 138 0.98 9.15 -8.41
CA LEU A 138 0.83 10.61 -8.46
C LEU A 138 -0.05 11.18 -7.34
N PRO A 139 -1.27 10.65 -7.08
CA PRO A 139 -2.07 11.12 -5.95
C PRO A 139 -1.38 10.80 -4.61
N LEU A 140 -0.74 9.63 -4.50
CA LEU A 140 -0.05 9.22 -3.29
C LEU A 140 1.13 10.14 -2.96
N GLN A 141 1.94 10.54 -3.95
CA GLN A 141 3.01 11.52 -3.77
C GLN A 141 2.47 12.82 -3.16
N LYS A 142 1.39 13.36 -3.74
CA LYS A 142 0.75 14.58 -3.25
C LYS A 142 0.27 14.44 -1.80
N MET A 143 -0.35 13.31 -1.47
CA MET A 143 -0.86 13.04 -0.11
C MET A 143 0.29 12.91 0.89
N VAL A 144 1.34 12.16 0.58
CA VAL A 144 2.51 11.99 1.44
C VAL A 144 3.20 13.31 1.67
N ASP A 145 3.41 14.11 0.63
CA ASP A 145 4.06 15.42 0.73
C ASP A 145 3.33 16.39 1.69
N THR A 146 2.03 16.20 1.92
CA THR A 146 1.29 17.01 2.90
C THR A 146 1.45 16.53 4.34
N LYS A 147 1.87 15.28 4.55
CA LYS A 147 1.90 14.60 5.87
C LYS A 147 3.29 14.51 6.48
N ILE A 148 4.35 14.75 5.69
CA ILE A 148 5.74 14.62 6.15
C ILE A 148 6.25 15.92 6.77
N LEU A 149 7.10 15.76 7.79
CA LEU A 149 7.78 16.89 8.45
C LEU A 149 8.80 17.54 7.48
N GLY A 150 8.92 18.86 7.55
CA GLY A 150 9.91 19.62 6.79
C GLY A 150 9.56 19.80 5.30
N ARG A 151 8.27 19.75 4.96
CA ARG A 151 7.75 20.07 3.64
C ARG A 151 8.33 21.41 3.12
N GLY A 152 8.85 21.39 1.91
CA GLY A 152 9.47 22.56 1.27
C GLY A 152 10.86 22.93 1.83
N ARG A 153 11.30 22.32 2.94
CA ARG A 153 12.63 22.54 3.54
C ARG A 153 13.67 21.55 3.05
N TYR A 154 13.23 20.33 2.73
CA TYR A 154 14.08 19.25 2.25
C TYR A 154 13.61 18.75 0.89
N ALA A 155 14.51 18.10 0.15
CA ALA A 155 14.15 17.43 -1.10
C ALA A 155 12.97 16.44 -0.89
N PRO A 156 12.01 16.37 -1.82
CA PRO A 156 10.90 15.44 -1.71
C PRO A 156 11.41 13.99 -1.73
N VAL A 157 10.74 13.11 -0.98
CA VAL A 157 10.96 11.66 -1.04
C VAL A 157 10.18 11.13 -2.24
N ALA A 158 10.85 10.46 -3.17
CA ALA A 158 10.20 9.96 -4.38
C ALA A 158 9.32 8.74 -4.07
N ILE A 159 8.05 8.77 -4.46
CA ILE A 159 7.14 7.61 -4.42
C ILE A 159 7.05 7.02 -5.81
N ARG A 160 7.45 5.75 -5.98
CA ARG A 160 7.52 5.11 -7.28
C ARG A 160 6.95 3.69 -7.24
N ALA A 161 6.42 3.23 -8.36
CA ALA A 161 6.12 1.81 -8.55
C ALA A 161 7.43 1.04 -8.76
N ALA A 162 7.53 -0.15 -8.15
CA ALA A 162 8.65 -1.06 -8.37
C ALA A 162 8.60 -1.62 -9.80
N SER A 163 9.75 -1.64 -10.49
CA SER A 163 9.84 -2.06 -11.89
C SER A 163 9.78 -3.57 -12.09
N LEU A 164 10.09 -4.37 -11.07
CA LEU A 164 10.12 -5.83 -11.17
C LEU A 164 8.75 -6.50 -10.98
N GLY A 165 7.70 -5.75 -10.62
CA GLY A 165 6.36 -6.29 -10.46
C GLY A 165 6.34 -7.53 -9.53
N ASN A 166 5.72 -8.61 -9.99
CA ASN A 166 5.62 -9.87 -9.24
C ASN A 166 6.95 -10.64 -9.14
N ASP A 167 7.94 -10.34 -10.00
CA ASP A 167 9.24 -11.02 -10.01
C ASP A 167 10.18 -10.48 -8.92
N ALA A 168 9.82 -9.36 -8.28
CA ALA A 168 10.64 -8.72 -7.24
C ALA A 168 11.02 -9.68 -6.11
N GLY A 169 10.09 -10.53 -5.68
CA GLY A 169 10.33 -11.52 -4.62
C GLY A 169 11.34 -12.58 -5.04
N LEU A 170 11.21 -13.12 -6.26
CA LEU A 170 12.12 -14.12 -6.81
C LEU A 170 13.53 -13.55 -6.99
N VAL A 171 13.64 -12.37 -7.62
CA VAL A 171 14.91 -11.69 -7.82
C VAL A 171 15.58 -11.34 -6.49
N GLY A 172 14.79 -10.82 -5.51
CA GLY A 172 15.29 -10.50 -4.18
C GLY A 172 15.84 -11.71 -3.44
N ALA A 173 15.13 -12.84 -3.47
CA ALA A 173 15.60 -14.09 -2.86
C ALA A 173 16.89 -14.59 -3.51
N ALA A 174 17.01 -14.51 -4.84
CA ALA A 174 18.23 -14.89 -5.56
C ALA A 174 19.42 -13.96 -5.22
N MET A 175 19.17 -12.66 -5.02
CA MET A 175 20.21 -11.71 -4.61
C MET A 175 20.72 -11.99 -3.19
N LEU A 176 19.81 -12.26 -2.23
CA LEU A 176 20.18 -12.62 -0.86
C LEU A 176 21.04 -13.89 -0.81
N ALA A 177 20.75 -14.89 -1.66
CA ALA A 177 21.55 -16.10 -1.72
C ALA A 177 23.01 -15.85 -2.18
N LYS A 178 23.28 -14.79 -2.94
CA LYS A 178 24.64 -14.38 -3.33
C LYS A 178 25.43 -13.68 -2.23
N GLU A 179 24.74 -13.01 -1.29
CA GLU A 179 25.40 -12.31 -0.17
C GLU A 179 25.83 -13.26 0.95
N ILE A 180 25.31 -14.51 0.95
CA ILE A 180 25.62 -15.55 1.95
C ILE A 180 26.86 -16.37 1.54
N GLN A 181 27.36 -16.22 0.33
CA GLN A 181 28.60 -16.84 -0.16
C GLN A 181 29.80 -15.93 0.03
#